data_381e86e00e60fd0cbfe362f8eb7b3985
#
_entry.id   381e86e00e60fd0cbfe362f8eb7b3985
#
_cell.length_a   1.000
_cell.length_b   1.000
_cell.length_c   1.000
_cell.angle_alpha   90.00
_cell.angle_beta   90.00
_cell.angle_gamma   90.00
#
_symmetry.space_group_name_H-M   'P 1'
#
loop_
_entity.id
_entity.type
_entity.pdbx_description
1 polymer ?
#
loop_
_entity_poly.entity_id
_entity_poly.type
_entity_poly.pdbx_seq_one_letter_code
_entity_poly.pdbx_strand_id
1 'polypeptide(L)'
;MHNSILKQAIGLILCSALLLASFSVYAFAAKEPQSTNRSSATVSFGVQTAQFIESRTEITADGTQRQYGTLAFTFEVENASFEAHLPIILKKLPDGSTQYETAVDWFSIQAKPNRNATLPAAQQEAVPHWYVEQAQCSVYESTTDPARLILTVQGVLQDENWARVPFSGSGEYYF
;
A
#
# COMPACT_ATOMS: atom_id res chain seq x y z
N MET A 1 51.69 -17.21 47.60
CA MET A 1 51.16 -16.82 46.31
C MET A 1 49.80 -17.42 45.93
N HIS A 2 49.33 -18.50 46.58
CA HIS A 2 48.04 -19.18 46.24
C HIS A 2 46.76 -18.43 46.62
N ASN A 3 46.83 -17.58 47.68
CA ASN A 3 45.61 -16.87 48.17
C ASN A 3 45.18 -15.68 47.34
N SER A 4 46.05 -15.15 46.46
CA SER A 4 45.75 -14.01 45.60
C SER A 4 44.89 -14.41 44.39
N ILE A 5 45.20 -15.54 43.80
CA ILE A 5 44.52 -16.08 42.63
C ILE A 5 43.08 -16.52 42.97
N LEU A 6 42.90 -17.11 44.14
CA LEU A 6 41.57 -17.53 44.61
C LEU A 6 40.64 -16.32 44.84
N LYS A 7 41.16 -15.23 45.43
CA LYS A 7 40.37 -13.99 45.63
C LYS A 7 39.98 -13.31 44.33
N GLN A 8 40.86 -13.32 43.31
CA GLN A 8 40.55 -12.79 41.98
C GLN A 8 39.52 -13.66 41.25
N ALA A 9 39.60 -14.97 41.35
CA ALA A 9 38.62 -15.86 40.72
C ALA A 9 37.21 -15.72 41.34
N ILE A 10 37.10 -15.55 42.66
CA ILE A 10 35.82 -15.36 43.35
C ILE A 10 35.23 -13.96 42.97
N GLY A 11 36.06 -12.93 42.85
CA GLY A 11 35.62 -11.61 42.40
C GLY A 11 35.05 -11.60 40.98
N LEU A 12 35.66 -12.35 40.08
CA LEU A 12 35.20 -12.46 38.68
C LEU A 12 33.88 -13.22 38.56
N ILE A 13 33.69 -14.27 39.31
CA ILE A 13 32.44 -15.06 39.35
C ILE A 13 31.29 -14.22 39.95
N LEU A 14 31.53 -13.44 40.98
CA LEU A 14 30.51 -12.56 41.54
C LEU A 14 30.11 -11.41 40.59
N CYS A 15 31.07 -10.80 39.88
CA CYS A 15 30.75 -9.79 38.87
C CYS A 15 29.94 -10.33 37.70
N SER A 16 30.25 -11.57 37.24
CA SER A 16 29.48 -12.17 36.16
C SER A 16 28.06 -12.57 36.58
N ALA A 17 27.87 -12.99 37.82
CA ALA A 17 26.53 -13.30 38.36
C ALA A 17 25.68 -12.03 38.55
N LEU A 18 26.28 -10.91 38.94
CA LEU A 18 25.60 -9.62 39.03
C LEU A 18 25.22 -9.02 37.66
N LEU A 19 26.04 -9.24 36.64
CA LEU A 19 25.73 -8.81 35.26
C LEU A 19 24.60 -9.63 34.64
N LEU A 20 24.49 -10.92 34.94
CA LEU A 20 23.37 -11.76 34.49
C LEU A 20 22.07 -11.46 35.21
N ALA A 21 22.12 -11.01 36.46
CA ALA A 21 20.91 -10.59 37.22
C ALA A 21 20.36 -9.23 36.78
N SER A 22 21.18 -8.34 36.24
CA SER A 22 20.72 -7.05 35.75
C SER A 22 20.08 -7.08 34.35
N PHE A 23 20.24 -8.17 33.57
CA PHE A 23 19.54 -8.35 32.29
C PHE A 23 18.16 -8.97 32.42
N SER A 24 17.79 -9.54 33.56
CA SER A 24 16.50 -10.19 33.77
C SER A 24 15.38 -9.27 34.25
N VAL A 25 15.63 -7.96 34.49
CA VAL A 25 14.61 -7.01 34.98
C VAL A 25 14.03 -6.11 33.88
N TYR A 26 14.55 -6.16 32.66
CA TYR A 26 13.97 -5.47 31.50
C TYR A 26 13.23 -6.40 30.54
N ALA A 27 12.83 -7.59 30.97
CA ALA A 27 11.65 -8.22 30.40
C ALA A 27 10.41 -7.44 30.92
N PHE A 28 10.33 -6.13 30.60
CA PHE A 28 9.02 -5.53 30.45
C PHE A 28 8.31 -6.44 29.47
N ALA A 29 7.29 -7.11 29.98
CA ALA A 29 6.24 -7.60 29.15
C ALA A 29 5.79 -6.42 28.28
N ALA A 30 6.45 -6.19 27.16
CA ALA A 30 5.78 -5.64 26.02
C ALA A 30 4.59 -6.58 25.92
N LYS A 31 3.44 -6.09 26.37
CA LYS A 31 2.15 -6.68 26.08
C LYS A 31 2.20 -6.78 24.57
N GLU A 32 2.58 -7.97 24.07
CA GLU A 32 2.41 -8.26 22.65
C GLU A 32 1.01 -7.75 22.35
N PRO A 33 0.84 -6.82 21.40
CA PRO A 33 -0.49 -6.52 20.94
C PRO A 33 -1.02 -7.90 20.61
N GLN A 34 -2.05 -8.34 21.33
CA GLN A 34 -2.74 -9.58 21.03
C GLN A 34 -3.13 -9.40 19.57
N SER A 35 -2.27 -9.94 18.70
CA SER A 35 -2.62 -10.23 17.34
C SER A 35 -3.83 -11.12 17.49
N THR A 36 -5.00 -10.50 17.54
CA THR A 36 -6.22 -11.18 17.22
C THR A 36 -5.96 -11.66 15.82
N ASN A 37 -5.59 -12.94 15.69
CA ASN A 37 -5.54 -13.69 14.45
C ASN A 37 -7.00 -13.72 13.93
N ARG A 38 -7.53 -12.56 13.54
CA ARG A 38 -8.53 -12.49 12.51
C ARG A 38 -7.78 -12.95 11.28
N SER A 39 -8.04 -14.19 10.87
CA SER A 39 -7.79 -14.64 9.51
C SER A 39 -8.53 -13.63 8.63
N SER A 40 -7.86 -12.55 8.28
CA SER A 40 -8.44 -11.48 7.48
C SER A 40 -8.58 -12.06 6.09
N ALA A 41 -9.78 -12.48 5.76
CA ALA A 41 -10.11 -12.81 4.38
C ALA A 41 -9.75 -11.61 3.53
N THR A 42 -9.10 -11.84 2.39
CA THR A 42 -8.80 -10.78 1.43
C THR A 42 -10.11 -10.17 0.97
N VAL A 43 -10.27 -8.86 1.14
CA VAL A 43 -11.39 -8.12 0.60
C VAL A 43 -11.16 -7.92 -0.90
N SER A 44 -12.11 -8.35 -1.73
CA SER A 44 -12.05 -8.17 -3.17
C SER A 44 -13.08 -7.14 -3.61
N PHE A 45 -12.64 -6.13 -4.35
CA PHE A 45 -13.55 -5.22 -5.05
C PHE A 45 -13.70 -5.65 -6.51
N GLY A 46 -14.87 -5.37 -7.09
CA GLY A 46 -15.15 -5.67 -8.49
C GLY A 46 -14.38 -4.78 -9.45
N VAL A 47 -14.55 -5.04 -10.74
CA VAL A 47 -13.94 -4.22 -11.80
C VAL A 47 -14.44 -2.78 -11.72
N GLN A 48 -13.52 -1.84 -11.69
CA GLN A 48 -13.80 -0.40 -11.69
C GLN A 48 -13.41 0.21 -13.04
N THR A 49 -14.18 1.19 -13.52
CA THR A 49 -13.80 1.96 -14.71
C THR A 49 -12.76 3.00 -14.32
N ALA A 50 -11.57 2.92 -14.93
CA ALA A 50 -10.55 3.94 -14.78
C ALA A 50 -10.79 5.11 -15.72
N GLN A 51 -10.44 6.32 -15.26
CA GLN A 51 -10.49 7.55 -16.04
C GLN A 51 -9.07 8.02 -16.32
N PHE A 52 -8.82 8.46 -17.55
CA PHE A 52 -7.56 9.11 -17.89
C PHE A 52 -7.66 10.60 -17.58
N ILE A 53 -6.80 11.06 -16.68
CA ILE A 53 -6.66 12.47 -16.31
C ILE A 53 -5.42 13.00 -17.02
N GLU A 54 -5.63 13.70 -18.14
CA GLU A 54 -4.53 14.28 -18.93
C GLU A 54 -3.88 15.43 -18.18
N SER A 55 -2.54 15.47 -18.20
CA SER A 55 -1.75 16.60 -17.67
C SER A 55 -1.12 17.44 -18.77
N ARG A 56 -0.67 16.82 -19.87
CA ARG A 56 -0.12 17.49 -21.05
C ARG A 56 -0.15 16.61 -22.27
N THR A 57 -0.10 17.23 -23.44
CA THR A 57 0.07 16.56 -24.74
C THR A 57 1.27 17.13 -25.48
N GLU A 58 2.03 16.28 -26.15
CA GLU A 58 3.15 16.61 -27.03
C GLU A 58 2.93 15.94 -28.39
N ILE A 59 3.41 16.58 -29.44
CA ILE A 59 3.52 15.96 -30.78
C ILE A 59 5.01 15.89 -31.12
N THR A 60 5.52 14.70 -31.32
CA THR A 60 6.91 14.45 -31.69
C THR A 60 7.14 14.67 -33.18
N ALA A 61 8.41 14.81 -33.61
CA ALA A 61 8.76 15.12 -35.00
C ALA A 61 8.31 14.04 -36.01
N ASP A 62 8.12 12.81 -35.55
CA ASP A 62 7.57 11.69 -36.35
C ASP A 62 6.04 11.67 -36.44
N GLY A 63 5.38 12.68 -35.83
CA GLY A 63 3.92 12.79 -35.82
C GLY A 63 3.22 11.99 -34.72
N THR A 64 3.96 11.31 -33.81
CA THR A 64 3.39 10.62 -32.68
C THR A 64 2.85 11.62 -31.66
N GLN A 65 1.58 11.49 -31.27
CA GLN A 65 0.99 12.26 -30.18
C GLN A 65 1.19 11.52 -28.85
N ARG A 66 1.87 12.15 -27.91
CA ARG A 66 2.08 11.64 -26.55
C ARG A 66 1.18 12.39 -25.58
N GLN A 67 0.29 11.68 -24.90
CA GLN A 67 -0.58 12.20 -23.87
C GLN A 67 -0.07 11.70 -22.50
N TYR A 68 0.44 12.61 -21.69
CA TYR A 68 0.90 12.32 -20.33
C TYR A 68 -0.26 12.50 -19.37
N GLY A 69 -0.43 11.57 -18.46
CA GLY A 69 -1.54 11.67 -17.51
C GLY A 69 -1.49 10.56 -16.45
N THR A 70 -2.63 10.38 -15.81
CA THR A 70 -2.83 9.40 -14.75
C THR A 70 -4.11 8.63 -15.02
N LEU A 71 -4.06 7.31 -14.98
CA LEU A 71 -5.25 6.48 -14.85
C LEU A 71 -5.67 6.48 -13.39
N ALA A 72 -6.91 6.91 -13.13
CA ALA A 72 -7.47 6.99 -11.80
C ALA A 72 -8.79 6.22 -11.72
N PHE A 73 -9.00 5.47 -10.65
CA PHE A 73 -10.28 4.84 -10.35
C PHE A 73 -10.53 4.77 -8.85
N THR A 74 -11.80 4.82 -8.48
CA THR A 74 -12.23 4.78 -7.08
C THR A 74 -12.74 3.39 -6.74
N PHE A 75 -12.41 2.89 -5.55
CA PHE A 75 -12.91 1.64 -5.01
C PHE A 75 -13.17 1.74 -3.51
N GLU A 76 -13.90 0.79 -2.95
CA GLU A 76 -14.24 0.76 -1.53
C GLU A 76 -13.75 -0.52 -0.88
N VAL A 77 -13.17 -0.39 0.32
CA VAL A 77 -12.77 -1.50 1.18
C VAL A 77 -13.14 -1.12 2.61
N GLU A 78 -13.81 -2.02 3.33
CA GLU A 78 -14.20 -1.82 4.74
C GLU A 78 -14.94 -0.48 4.98
N ASN A 79 -15.83 -0.10 4.09
CA ASN A 79 -16.60 1.16 4.14
C ASN A 79 -15.75 2.44 4.00
N ALA A 80 -14.49 2.32 3.62
CA ALA A 80 -13.63 3.45 3.26
C ALA A 80 -13.46 3.52 1.74
N SER A 81 -13.48 4.74 1.21
CA SER A 81 -13.30 5.00 -0.21
C SER A 81 -11.85 5.36 -0.49
N PHE A 82 -11.30 4.79 -1.54
CA PHE A 82 -9.92 4.98 -1.98
C PHE A 82 -9.88 5.37 -3.45
N GLU A 83 -8.83 6.08 -3.84
CA GLU A 83 -8.53 6.38 -5.23
C GLU A 83 -7.16 5.86 -5.59
N ALA A 84 -7.10 5.00 -6.60
CA ALA A 84 -5.87 4.47 -7.17
C ALA A 84 -5.41 5.36 -8.32
N HIS A 85 -4.10 5.64 -8.38
CA HIS A 85 -3.47 6.51 -9.36
C HIS A 85 -2.28 5.79 -9.99
N LEU A 86 -2.31 5.64 -11.31
CA LEU A 86 -1.21 5.09 -12.09
C LEU A 86 -0.77 6.11 -13.15
N PRO A 87 0.45 6.65 -13.06
CA PRO A 87 1.01 7.48 -14.13
C PRO A 87 1.17 6.68 -15.42
N ILE A 88 0.72 7.27 -16.53
CA ILE A 88 0.72 6.63 -17.84
C ILE A 88 1.01 7.64 -18.94
N ILE A 89 1.64 7.18 -20.01
CA ILE A 89 1.78 7.91 -21.26
C ILE A 89 1.03 7.11 -22.33
N LEU A 90 0.02 7.71 -22.93
CA LEU A 90 -0.66 7.17 -24.10
C LEU A 90 -0.01 7.75 -25.36
N LYS A 91 0.34 6.87 -26.31
CA LYS A 91 0.97 7.24 -27.57
C LYS A 91 0.02 6.89 -28.71
N LYS A 92 -0.47 7.91 -29.42
CA LYS A 92 -1.19 7.73 -30.68
C LYS A 92 -0.21 7.86 -31.82
N LEU A 93 0.02 6.73 -32.50
CA LEU A 93 0.93 6.66 -33.64
C LEU A 93 0.28 7.21 -34.92
N PRO A 94 1.07 7.63 -35.94
CA PRO A 94 0.53 8.16 -37.19
C PRO A 94 -0.35 7.16 -37.97
N ASP A 95 -0.18 5.85 -37.73
CA ASP A 95 -1.01 4.79 -38.32
C ASP A 95 -2.37 4.61 -37.59
N GLY A 96 -2.64 5.41 -36.57
CA GLY A 96 -3.87 5.36 -35.78
C GLY A 96 -3.84 4.35 -34.62
N SER A 97 -2.77 3.56 -34.49
CA SER A 97 -2.63 2.65 -33.34
C SER A 97 -2.30 3.40 -32.05
N THR A 98 -2.70 2.81 -30.91
CA THR A 98 -2.40 3.35 -29.58
C THR A 98 -1.46 2.40 -28.85
N GLN A 99 -0.44 2.96 -28.23
CA GLN A 99 0.49 2.27 -27.34
C GLN A 99 0.48 2.97 -25.98
N TYR A 100 1.01 2.32 -24.95
CA TYR A 100 1.13 2.91 -23.62
C TYR A 100 2.49 2.63 -22.99
N GLU A 101 2.89 3.55 -22.12
CA GLU A 101 4.03 3.37 -21.21
C GLU A 101 3.55 3.67 -19.80
N THR A 102 3.86 2.80 -18.85
CA THR A 102 3.48 2.99 -17.46
C THR A 102 4.70 2.97 -16.56
N ALA A 103 4.58 3.66 -15.43
CA ALA A 103 5.54 3.60 -14.33
C ALA A 103 4.83 2.98 -13.12
N VAL A 104 4.68 1.66 -13.12
CA VAL A 104 4.00 0.92 -12.03
C VAL A 104 4.65 1.13 -10.68
N ASP A 105 5.94 1.44 -10.62
CA ASP A 105 6.65 1.80 -9.38
C ASP A 105 6.16 3.12 -8.76
N TRP A 106 5.45 3.94 -9.53
CA TRP A 106 4.86 5.21 -9.09
C TRP A 106 3.35 5.09 -8.82
N PHE A 107 2.82 3.89 -8.85
CA PHE A 107 1.45 3.64 -8.47
C PHE A 107 1.21 4.05 -7.02
N SER A 108 0.09 4.72 -6.76
CA SER A 108 -0.29 5.14 -5.42
C SER A 108 -1.78 4.93 -5.17
N ILE A 109 -2.12 4.74 -3.90
CA ILE A 109 -3.50 4.70 -3.43
C ILE A 109 -3.65 5.74 -2.34
N GLN A 110 -4.71 6.53 -2.44
CA GLN A 110 -5.02 7.58 -1.47
C GLN A 110 -6.42 7.33 -0.90
N ALA A 111 -6.55 7.50 0.41
CA ALA A 111 -7.86 7.51 1.04
C ALA A 111 -8.62 8.76 0.58
N LYS A 112 -9.87 8.57 0.12
CA LYS A 112 -10.76 9.69 -0.17
C LYS A 112 -11.47 10.12 1.11
N PRO A 113 -11.55 11.42 1.39
CA PRO A 113 -12.39 11.90 2.48
C PRO A 113 -13.82 11.45 2.21
N ASN A 114 -14.42 10.81 3.21
CA ASN A 114 -15.79 10.32 3.11
C ASN A 114 -16.74 11.52 2.92
N ARG A 115 -17.16 11.78 1.68
CA ARG A 115 -18.00 12.94 1.30
C ARG A 115 -19.46 12.75 1.64
N ASN A 116 -19.84 11.76 2.42
CA ASN A 116 -21.18 11.66 2.97
C ASN A 116 -21.38 12.76 4.03
N ALA A 117 -21.37 14.02 3.55
CA ALA A 117 -21.65 15.22 4.32
C ALA A 117 -23.06 15.26 4.96
N THR A 118 -23.83 14.18 4.82
CA THR A 118 -25.14 13.99 5.44
C THR A 118 -25.08 13.27 6.79
N LEU A 119 -23.93 12.70 7.16
CA LEU A 119 -23.78 12.10 8.49
C LEU A 119 -23.48 13.18 9.53
N PRO A 120 -24.17 13.16 10.70
CA PRO A 120 -23.86 14.04 11.81
C PRO A 120 -22.38 13.96 12.19
N ALA A 121 -21.75 15.07 12.58
CA ALA A 121 -20.32 15.15 12.93
C ALA A 121 -19.87 14.06 13.93
N ALA A 122 -20.75 13.66 14.86
CA ALA A 122 -20.48 12.57 15.79
C ALA A 122 -20.34 11.17 15.14
N GLN A 123 -20.80 10.99 13.91
CA GLN A 123 -20.66 9.75 13.17
C GLN A 123 -19.48 9.81 12.18
N GLN A 124 -18.97 11.00 11.87
CA GLN A 124 -17.77 11.18 11.04
C GLN A 124 -16.47 10.84 11.80
N GLU A 125 -16.48 10.95 13.13
CA GLU A 125 -15.32 10.58 13.99
C GLU A 125 -15.15 9.07 14.13
N ALA A 126 -16.12 8.27 13.71
CA ALA A 126 -16.08 6.80 13.86
C ALA A 126 -15.52 6.07 12.63
N VAL A 127 -15.13 6.77 11.57
CA VAL A 127 -14.50 6.14 10.41
C VAL A 127 -13.02 5.95 10.71
N PRO A 128 -12.53 4.70 10.84
CA PRO A 128 -11.12 4.47 11.10
C PRO A 128 -10.28 5.10 9.99
N HIS A 129 -9.22 5.79 10.37
CA HIS A 129 -8.22 6.25 9.40
C HIS A 129 -7.46 5.04 8.87
N TRP A 130 -7.62 4.77 7.58
CA TRP A 130 -6.91 3.70 6.90
C TRP A 130 -5.65 4.23 6.23
N TYR A 131 -4.56 3.51 6.43
CA TYR A 131 -3.29 3.74 5.73
C TYR A 131 -3.06 2.61 4.74
N VAL A 132 -2.55 2.95 3.58
CA VAL A 132 -2.07 1.95 2.62
C VAL A 132 -0.66 1.56 3.05
N GLU A 133 -0.50 0.38 3.62
CA GLU A 133 0.80 -0.13 4.07
C GLU A 133 1.62 -0.63 2.88
N GLN A 134 0.97 -1.36 1.99
CA GLN A 134 1.58 -1.91 0.79
C GLN A 134 0.56 -1.88 -0.34
N ALA A 135 1.01 -1.49 -1.53
CA ALA A 135 0.21 -1.58 -2.74
C ALA A 135 1.08 -1.96 -3.92
N GLN A 136 0.55 -2.84 -4.76
CA GLN A 136 1.16 -3.26 -6.01
C GLN A 136 0.14 -3.15 -7.13
N CYS A 137 0.62 -2.74 -8.30
CA CYS A 137 -0.17 -2.66 -9.52
C CYS A 137 0.53 -3.44 -10.64
N SER A 138 -0.25 -4.14 -11.42
CA SER A 138 0.20 -4.72 -12.69
C SER A 138 -0.75 -4.28 -13.80
N VAL A 139 -0.21 -4.02 -14.98
CA VAL A 139 -0.98 -3.55 -16.14
C VAL A 139 -0.75 -4.50 -17.31
N TYR A 140 -1.80 -4.84 -18.00
CA TYR A 140 -1.72 -5.67 -19.20
C TYR A 140 -2.86 -5.33 -20.18
N GLU A 141 -2.64 -5.58 -21.46
CA GLU A 141 -3.67 -5.49 -22.47
C GLU A 141 -4.64 -6.66 -22.35
N SER A 142 -5.92 -6.39 -22.57
CA SER A 142 -6.90 -7.47 -22.61
C SER A 142 -6.65 -8.38 -23.80
N THR A 143 -6.67 -9.69 -23.59
CA THR A 143 -6.55 -10.68 -24.67
C THR A 143 -7.79 -10.73 -25.56
N THR A 144 -8.91 -10.21 -25.11
CA THR A 144 -10.20 -10.23 -25.84
C THR A 144 -10.54 -8.90 -26.49
N ASP A 145 -9.93 -7.81 -26.04
CA ASP A 145 -10.18 -6.46 -26.55
C ASP A 145 -8.89 -5.63 -26.50
N PRO A 146 -8.21 -5.43 -27.65
CA PRO A 146 -6.95 -4.70 -27.70
C PRO A 146 -7.09 -3.21 -27.36
N ALA A 147 -8.30 -2.66 -27.37
CA ALA A 147 -8.55 -1.29 -26.95
C ALA A 147 -8.70 -1.14 -25.43
N ARG A 148 -8.51 -2.23 -24.64
CA ARG A 148 -8.73 -2.27 -23.22
C ARG A 148 -7.45 -2.59 -22.44
N LEU A 149 -7.09 -1.73 -21.51
CA LEU A 149 -6.09 -1.99 -20.46
C LEU A 149 -6.77 -2.50 -19.19
N ILE A 150 -6.16 -3.49 -18.57
CA ILE A 150 -6.58 -4.03 -17.28
C ILE A 150 -5.47 -3.74 -16.25
N LEU A 151 -5.86 -3.07 -15.18
CA LEU A 151 -5.01 -2.77 -14.04
C LEU A 151 -5.42 -3.70 -12.89
N THR A 152 -4.55 -4.59 -12.47
CA THR A 152 -4.78 -5.36 -11.24
C THR A 152 -4.08 -4.69 -10.07
N VAL A 153 -4.79 -4.56 -8.97
CA VAL A 153 -4.31 -3.90 -7.77
C VAL A 153 -4.47 -4.84 -6.60
N GLN A 154 -3.44 -4.91 -5.76
CA GLN A 154 -3.47 -5.63 -4.51
C GLN A 154 -2.66 -4.90 -3.45
N GLY A 155 -3.00 -5.10 -2.19
CA GLY A 155 -2.29 -4.44 -1.11
C GLY A 155 -2.80 -4.81 0.26
N VAL A 156 -2.35 -4.06 1.25
CA VAL A 156 -2.77 -4.17 2.64
C VAL A 156 -3.12 -2.79 3.14
N LEU A 157 -4.32 -2.66 3.70
CA LEU A 157 -4.73 -1.51 4.49
C LEU A 157 -4.46 -1.78 5.96
N GLN A 158 -4.11 -0.74 6.69
CA GLN A 158 -3.91 -0.77 8.13
C GLN A 158 -4.67 0.37 8.78
N ASP A 159 -5.38 0.11 9.88
CA ASP A 159 -6.05 1.13 10.68
C ASP A 159 -5.18 1.63 11.83
N GLU A 160 -5.69 2.59 12.60
CA GLU A 160 -5.01 3.15 13.77
C GLU A 160 -4.77 2.12 14.90
N ASN A 161 -5.52 1.02 14.91
CA ASN A 161 -5.41 -0.06 15.88
C ASN A 161 -4.51 -1.21 15.39
N TRP A 162 -3.76 -0.97 14.28
CA TRP A 162 -2.90 -1.97 13.64
C TRP A 162 -3.65 -3.17 13.07
N ALA A 163 -4.97 -3.09 12.90
CA ALA A 163 -5.72 -4.10 12.17
C ALA A 163 -5.36 -4.02 10.68
N ARG A 164 -5.04 -5.16 10.08
CA ARG A 164 -4.58 -5.27 8.70
C ARG A 164 -5.64 -5.95 7.85
N VAL A 165 -5.99 -5.34 6.73
CA VAL A 165 -6.97 -5.86 5.78
C VAL A 165 -6.33 -6.00 4.41
N PRO A 166 -6.01 -7.22 3.96
CA PRO A 166 -5.57 -7.44 2.59
C PRO A 166 -6.71 -7.15 1.62
N PHE A 167 -6.40 -6.51 0.51
CA PHE A 167 -7.37 -6.23 -0.55
C PHE A 167 -6.81 -6.55 -1.93
N SER A 168 -7.72 -6.83 -2.86
CA SER A 168 -7.39 -7.00 -4.28
C SER A 168 -8.57 -6.61 -5.17
N GLY A 169 -8.28 -6.18 -6.37
CA GLY A 169 -9.30 -5.85 -7.37
C GLY A 169 -8.69 -5.39 -8.68
N SER A 170 -9.51 -4.86 -9.57
CA SER A 170 -9.05 -4.38 -10.87
C SER A 170 -9.77 -3.11 -11.31
N GLY A 171 -9.04 -2.32 -12.13
CA GLY A 171 -9.59 -1.22 -12.91
C GLY A 171 -9.45 -1.50 -14.40
N GLU A 172 -10.34 -0.96 -15.21
CA GLU A 172 -10.29 -1.06 -16.67
C GLU A 172 -10.30 0.32 -17.30
N TYR A 173 -9.50 0.49 -18.34
CA TYR A 173 -9.47 1.69 -19.15
C TYR A 173 -9.61 1.32 -20.64
N TYR A 174 -10.40 2.08 -21.37
CA TYR A 174 -10.62 1.92 -22.81
C TYR A 174 -9.99 3.12 -23.54
N PHE A 175 -9.15 2.82 -24.57
CA PHE A 175 -8.50 3.82 -25.41
C PHE A 175 -9.48 4.65 -26.26
#